data_bfbe6a5b7a4c57f7b5cbcd4617b6b41d
#
_entry.id   bfbe6a5b7a4c57f7b5cbcd4617b6b41d
#
_cell.length_a   1.000
_cell.length_b   1.000
_cell.length_c   1.000
_cell.angle_alpha   90.00
_cell.angle_beta   90.00
_cell.angle_gamma   90.00
#
_symmetry.space_group_name_H-M   'P 1'
#
loop_
_entity.id
_entity.type
_entity.pdbx_description
1 polymer ?
#
loop_
_entity_poly.entity_id
_entity_poly.type
_entity_poly.pdbx_seq_one_letter_code
_entity_poly.pdbx_strand_id
1 'polypeptide(L)'
;DTAEYIEAVNVCTFGNDTDVTVKIYSDLSGWGQNAVESGRLAAQKTQRFRYSGYNTVKLDTPVNVAKGSYFSVVVSVKNANGDAHVKIAQTEDNRPSYEKTYSGGYSQLPFGGKARIKAYTKLKSVSSDCNGTHTFGNPIPELAATCSSAGKAAHYICSACGKYFDVNKRETTLAELVLPIDPTAHDFGEWVSNGDGTHTRVCRIITN
;
A
#
# COMPACT_ATOMS: atom_id res chain seq x y z
N ASP A 1 0.55 -4.64 -3.01
CA ASP A 1 -0.04 -3.64 -2.13
C ASP A 1 -1.49 -4.01 -1.86
N THR A 2 -1.86 -4.08 -0.59
CA THR A 2 -3.20 -4.40 -0.09
C THR A 2 -3.86 -3.15 0.47
N ALA A 3 -5.19 -3.18 0.69
CA ALA A 3 -5.87 -2.12 1.42
C ALA A 3 -5.42 -2.11 2.88
N GLU A 4 -5.29 -0.93 3.45
CA GLU A 4 -4.78 -0.73 4.80
C GLU A 4 -5.72 0.18 5.62
N TYR A 5 -5.59 0.11 6.93
CA TYR A 5 -6.20 1.08 7.85
C TYR A 5 -5.13 1.91 8.53
N ILE A 6 -5.29 3.23 8.54
CA ILE A 6 -4.49 4.12 9.38
C ILE A 6 -5.13 4.15 10.76
N GLU A 7 -4.38 3.74 11.79
CA GLU A 7 -4.87 3.68 13.19
C GLU A 7 -4.34 4.81 14.06
N ALA A 8 -3.14 5.28 13.76
CA ALA A 8 -2.48 6.30 14.55
C ALA A 8 -1.48 7.11 13.72
N VAL A 9 -1.13 8.28 14.21
CA VAL A 9 -0.08 9.13 13.66
C VAL A 9 0.90 9.50 14.76
N ASN A 10 2.18 9.23 14.52
CA ASN A 10 3.25 9.70 15.37
C ASN A 10 3.81 11.02 14.82
N VAL A 11 4.05 11.96 15.70
CA VAL A 11 4.55 13.30 15.40
C VAL A 11 5.70 13.62 16.35
N CYS A 12 6.82 14.07 15.83
CA CYS A 12 7.90 14.61 16.67
C CYS A 12 7.67 16.09 16.87
N THR A 13 7.29 16.49 18.08
CA THR A 13 7.00 17.89 18.45
C THR A 13 8.14 18.53 19.21
N PHE A 14 8.21 19.85 19.13
CA PHE A 14 8.91 20.72 20.05
C PHE A 14 7.88 21.57 20.82
N GLY A 15 8.27 22.05 22.02
CA GLY A 15 7.37 22.74 22.92
C GLY A 15 6.61 21.78 23.85
N ASN A 16 6.40 22.25 25.08
CA ASN A 16 5.60 21.52 26.08
C ASN A 16 4.14 21.95 26.04
N ASP A 17 3.26 21.19 26.67
CA ASP A 17 1.82 21.46 26.75
C ASP A 17 1.21 21.75 25.36
N THR A 18 1.60 20.95 24.38
CA THR A 18 1.26 21.15 22.97
C THR A 18 -0.01 20.39 22.59
N ASP A 19 -0.96 21.09 22.00
CA ASP A 19 -2.11 20.49 21.31
C ASP A 19 -1.66 20.09 19.89
N VAL A 20 -1.76 18.80 19.59
CA VAL A 20 -1.47 18.22 18.29
C VAL A 20 -2.77 17.87 17.62
N THR A 21 -3.08 18.49 16.50
CA THR A 21 -4.24 18.16 15.67
C THR A 21 -3.76 17.41 14.43
N VAL A 22 -4.26 16.19 14.26
CA VAL A 22 -4.03 15.35 13.09
C VAL A 22 -5.29 15.35 12.24
N LYS A 23 -5.14 15.55 10.93
CA LYS A 23 -6.18 15.35 9.92
C LYS A 23 -5.68 14.35 8.90
N ILE A 24 -6.55 13.40 8.55
CA ILE A 24 -6.30 12.43 7.48
C ILE A 24 -7.26 12.74 6.33
N TYR A 25 -6.71 12.99 5.16
CA TYR A 25 -7.47 13.08 3.93
C TYR A 25 -7.25 11.81 3.11
N SER A 26 -8.32 11.18 2.64
CA SER A 26 -8.30 10.01 1.76
C SER A 26 -8.81 10.37 0.37
N ASP A 27 -8.57 9.46 -0.57
CA ASP A 27 -9.07 9.58 -1.94
C ASP A 27 -8.60 10.87 -2.63
N LEU A 28 -7.31 11.20 -2.45
CA LEU A 28 -6.73 12.39 -3.07
C LEU A 28 -6.74 12.27 -4.60
N SER A 29 -6.88 13.41 -5.28
CA SER A 29 -6.83 13.49 -6.75
C SER A 29 -5.45 13.16 -7.35
N GLY A 30 -4.43 13.02 -6.53
CA GLY A 30 -3.06 12.72 -6.92
C GLY A 30 -2.09 12.94 -5.77
N TRP A 31 -0.85 13.26 -6.11
CA TRP A 31 0.19 13.61 -5.14
C TRP A 31 0.77 15.01 -5.44
N GLY A 32 1.44 15.60 -4.48
CA GLY A 32 2.04 16.94 -4.61
C GLY A 32 1.32 17.98 -3.73
N GLN A 33 1.88 19.19 -3.71
CA GLN A 33 1.43 20.26 -2.81
C GLN A 33 -0.06 20.64 -3.01
N ASN A 34 -0.56 20.60 -4.24
CA ASN A 34 -1.95 20.95 -4.55
C ASN A 34 -2.93 19.83 -4.19
N ALA A 35 -2.44 18.62 -3.94
CA ALA A 35 -3.27 17.47 -3.62
C ALA A 35 -3.42 17.24 -2.10
N VAL A 36 -2.69 17.96 -1.25
CA VAL A 36 -2.62 17.68 0.20
C VAL A 36 -3.99 17.61 0.87
N GLU A 37 -4.91 18.49 0.52
CA GLU A 37 -6.29 18.52 1.04
C GLU A 37 -7.34 18.33 -0.08
N SER A 38 -6.96 17.72 -1.23
CA SER A 38 -7.85 17.55 -2.38
C SER A 38 -8.89 16.44 -2.20
N GLY A 39 -8.67 15.56 -1.25
CA GLY A 39 -9.56 14.43 -0.98
C GLY A 39 -10.59 14.71 0.10
N ARG A 40 -11.22 13.64 0.57
CA ARG A 40 -12.20 13.68 1.66
C ARG A 40 -11.50 13.70 3.02
N LEU A 41 -11.87 14.62 3.91
CA LEU A 41 -11.45 14.57 5.31
C LEU A 41 -12.05 13.30 5.96
N ALA A 42 -11.21 12.30 6.18
CA ALA A 42 -11.61 10.98 6.66
C ALA A 42 -11.53 10.86 8.20
N ALA A 43 -10.61 11.57 8.82
CA ALA A 43 -10.50 11.66 10.28
C ALA A 43 -9.85 12.97 10.71
N GLN A 44 -10.23 13.42 11.91
CA GLN A 44 -9.57 14.52 12.61
C GLN A 44 -9.54 14.19 14.09
N LYS A 45 -8.37 14.37 14.73
CA LYS A 45 -8.20 14.20 16.17
C LYS A 45 -7.25 15.24 16.71
N THR A 46 -7.62 15.83 17.85
CA THR A 46 -6.73 16.71 18.64
C THR A 46 -6.40 16.02 19.96
N GLN A 47 -5.14 16.02 20.32
CA GLN A 47 -4.65 15.47 21.57
C GLN A 47 -3.60 16.40 22.17
N ARG A 48 -3.69 16.65 23.48
CA ARG A 48 -2.71 17.44 24.22
C ARG A 48 -1.59 16.56 24.75
N PHE A 49 -0.36 17.01 24.57
CA PHE A 49 0.84 16.36 25.09
C PHE A 49 1.61 17.32 25.99
N ARG A 50 1.91 16.86 27.20
CA ARG A 50 2.61 17.64 28.21
C ARG A 50 4.09 17.88 27.86
N TYR A 51 4.71 16.90 27.21
CA TYR A 51 6.14 16.94 26.90
C TYR A 51 6.39 16.92 25.39
N SER A 52 7.46 17.62 24.98
CA SER A 52 7.98 17.53 23.63
C SER A 52 8.54 16.13 23.31
N GLY A 53 8.71 15.80 22.04
CA GLY A 53 9.28 14.53 21.57
C GLY A 53 8.34 13.77 20.65
N TYR A 54 8.51 12.45 20.60
CA TYR A 54 7.68 11.59 19.77
C TYR A 54 6.35 11.29 20.48
N ASN A 55 5.29 11.87 19.95
CA ASN A 55 3.94 11.76 20.48
C ASN A 55 3.04 11.05 19.48
N THR A 56 2.25 10.08 19.94
CA THR A 56 1.35 9.30 19.08
C THR A 56 -0.10 9.69 19.33
N VAL A 57 -0.75 10.21 18.30
CA VAL A 57 -2.20 10.47 18.26
C VAL A 57 -2.88 9.22 17.71
N LYS A 58 -3.62 8.52 18.56
CA LYS A 58 -4.44 7.38 18.15
C LYS A 58 -5.79 7.87 17.65
N LEU A 59 -6.20 7.43 16.46
CA LEU A 59 -7.49 7.80 15.87
C LEU A 59 -8.64 7.10 16.62
N ASP A 60 -9.79 7.76 16.73
CA ASP A 60 -10.99 7.16 17.33
C ASP A 60 -11.57 6.05 16.44
N THR A 61 -11.48 6.24 15.14
CA THR A 61 -11.86 5.25 14.12
C THR A 61 -10.75 5.14 13.10
N PRO A 62 -10.28 3.91 12.79
CA PRO A 62 -9.28 3.71 11.74
C PRO A 62 -9.78 4.20 10.38
N VAL A 63 -8.90 4.83 9.62
CA VAL A 63 -9.21 5.31 8.26
C VAL A 63 -8.83 4.27 7.23
N ASN A 64 -9.81 3.82 6.44
CA ASN A 64 -9.56 2.89 5.35
C ASN A 64 -8.86 3.61 4.19
N VAL A 65 -7.75 3.02 3.72
CA VAL A 65 -7.01 3.44 2.52
C VAL A 65 -7.11 2.31 1.51
N ALA A 66 -7.77 2.56 0.40
CA ALA A 66 -7.92 1.57 -0.65
C ALA A 66 -6.57 1.31 -1.35
N LYS A 67 -6.42 0.10 -1.90
CA LYS A 67 -5.24 -0.22 -2.73
C LYS A 67 -5.09 0.80 -3.87
N GLY A 68 -3.89 1.36 -4.01
CA GLY A 68 -3.56 2.29 -5.08
C GLY A 68 -4.11 3.71 -4.91
N SER A 69 -4.85 3.99 -3.83
CA SER A 69 -5.29 5.35 -3.54
C SER A 69 -4.21 6.15 -2.81
N TYR A 70 -4.31 7.48 -2.93
CA TYR A 70 -3.45 8.39 -2.20
C TYR A 70 -4.15 8.91 -0.95
N PHE A 71 -3.37 9.15 0.10
CA PHE A 71 -3.80 9.83 1.31
C PHE A 71 -2.77 10.86 1.76
N SER A 72 -3.19 11.83 2.55
CA SER A 72 -2.31 12.76 3.22
C SER A 72 -2.56 12.80 4.72
N VAL A 73 -1.50 13.12 5.45
CA VAL A 73 -1.54 13.40 6.89
C VAL A 73 -1.18 14.86 7.08
N VAL A 74 -2.11 15.65 7.55
CA VAL A 74 -1.89 17.06 7.90
C VAL A 74 -1.82 17.18 9.41
N VAL A 75 -0.76 17.79 9.91
CA VAL A 75 -0.54 18.01 11.33
C VAL A 75 -0.43 19.50 11.61
N SER A 76 -1.18 19.97 12.59
CA SER A 76 -0.99 21.28 13.18
C SER A 76 -0.70 21.16 14.67
N VAL A 77 0.18 22.01 15.16
CA VAL A 77 0.58 22.04 16.57
C VAL A 77 0.45 23.46 17.12
N LYS A 78 0.02 23.58 18.36
CA LYS A 78 -0.05 24.87 19.07
C LYS A 78 0.12 24.68 20.57
N ASN A 79 0.67 25.67 21.23
CA ASN A 79 0.66 25.80 22.69
C ASN A 79 0.49 27.27 23.11
N ALA A 80 0.39 27.51 24.38
CA ALA A 80 0.20 28.87 24.91
C ALA A 80 1.43 29.78 24.69
N ASN A 81 2.63 29.19 24.61
CA ASN A 81 3.88 29.92 24.47
C ASN A 81 4.16 30.33 23.02
N GLY A 82 3.48 29.74 22.02
CA GLY A 82 3.69 30.00 20.61
C GLY A 82 4.97 29.37 20.02
N ASP A 83 5.66 28.50 20.79
CA ASP A 83 6.91 27.84 20.40
C ASP A 83 6.70 26.41 19.87
N ALA A 84 5.45 25.91 19.83
CA ALA A 84 5.14 24.58 19.34
C ALA A 84 5.39 24.46 17.83
N HIS A 85 6.17 23.46 17.43
CA HIS A 85 6.36 23.10 16.04
C HIS A 85 6.63 21.61 15.84
N VAL A 86 6.40 21.11 14.63
CA VAL A 86 6.78 19.76 14.21
C VAL A 86 8.25 19.77 13.83
N LYS A 87 9.02 18.85 14.39
CA LYS A 87 10.44 18.71 14.01
C LYS A 87 10.58 18.19 12.58
N ILE A 88 11.57 18.75 11.88
CA ILE A 88 11.96 18.29 10.54
C ILE A 88 13.32 17.64 10.60
N ALA A 89 13.61 16.78 9.63
CA ALA A 89 14.91 16.18 9.41
C ALA A 89 15.23 16.21 7.92
N GLN A 90 16.50 16.27 7.58
CA GLN A 90 16.95 16.01 6.22
C GLN A 90 17.11 14.50 6.03
N THR A 91 16.60 13.98 4.92
CA THR A 91 16.74 12.58 4.54
C THR A 91 16.91 12.49 3.03
N GLU A 92 17.49 11.39 2.55
CA GLU A 92 17.63 11.11 1.12
C GLU A 92 16.33 10.59 0.48
N ASP A 93 15.25 10.44 1.26
CA ASP A 93 13.94 10.03 0.75
C ASP A 93 13.37 11.11 -0.18
N ASN A 94 13.07 10.74 -1.42
CA ASN A 94 12.57 11.64 -2.46
C ASN A 94 11.09 12.04 -2.27
N ARG A 95 10.37 11.50 -1.28
CA ARG A 95 8.98 11.88 -1.00
C ARG A 95 8.93 13.22 -0.29
N PRO A 96 8.28 14.26 -0.88
CA PRO A 96 8.27 15.58 -0.29
C PRO A 96 7.38 15.65 0.96
N SER A 97 7.75 16.56 1.87
CA SER A 97 6.87 17.08 2.91
C SER A 97 6.54 18.53 2.61
N TYR A 98 5.37 18.96 3.03
CA TYR A 98 4.84 20.29 2.74
C TYR A 98 4.51 21.01 4.03
N GLU A 99 4.63 22.34 4.00
CA GLU A 99 4.13 23.23 5.05
C GLU A 99 3.00 24.10 4.50
N LYS A 100 2.04 24.46 5.35
CA LYS A 100 0.98 25.37 4.98
C LYS A 100 1.53 26.81 5.06
N THR A 101 1.44 27.53 3.95
CA THR A 101 1.90 28.92 3.87
C THR A 101 0.90 29.87 4.53
N TYR A 102 1.34 31.06 4.85
CA TYR A 102 0.48 32.11 5.41
C TYR A 102 -0.68 32.48 4.47
N SER A 103 -0.47 32.37 3.15
CA SER A 103 -1.52 32.56 2.12
C SER A 103 -2.51 31.42 2.00
N GLY A 104 -2.37 30.35 2.79
CA GLY A 104 -3.28 29.20 2.84
C GLY A 104 -2.96 28.06 1.89
N GLY A 105 -2.01 28.21 0.97
CA GLY A 105 -1.51 27.14 0.12
C GLY A 105 -0.49 26.26 0.84
N TYR A 106 0.04 25.27 0.12
CA TYR A 106 1.11 24.40 0.58
C TYR A 106 2.39 24.66 -0.23
N SER A 107 3.54 24.70 0.43
CA SER A 107 4.86 24.71 -0.21
C SER A 107 5.70 23.54 0.28
N GLN A 108 6.57 23.03 -0.56
CA GLN A 108 7.50 21.98 -0.16
C GLN A 108 8.49 22.55 0.87
N LEU A 109 8.80 21.76 1.88
CA LEU A 109 9.82 22.11 2.87
C LEU A 109 11.17 22.34 2.18
N PRO A 110 11.88 23.42 2.51
CA PRO A 110 13.14 23.76 1.88
C PRO A 110 14.23 22.72 2.19
N PHE A 111 15.27 22.68 1.35
CA PHE A 111 16.46 21.84 1.52
C PHE A 111 16.17 20.34 1.70
N GLY A 112 15.11 19.82 1.09
CA GLY A 112 14.72 18.41 1.23
C GLY A 112 14.22 18.02 2.62
N GLY A 113 13.83 19.01 3.43
CA GLY A 113 13.30 18.80 4.78
C GLY A 113 12.09 17.86 4.78
N LYS A 114 12.03 16.99 5.78
CA LYS A 114 10.90 16.07 6.02
C LYS A 114 10.33 16.33 7.39
N ALA A 115 9.03 16.58 7.44
CA ALA A 115 8.31 16.59 8.71
C ALA A 115 8.41 15.21 9.37
N ARG A 116 8.77 15.18 10.65
CA ARG A 116 8.84 13.91 11.41
C ARG A 116 7.44 13.46 11.82
N ILE A 117 6.71 13.01 10.80
CA ILE A 117 5.35 12.48 10.92
C ILE A 117 5.37 11.06 10.34
N LYS A 118 4.76 10.12 11.05
CA LYS A 118 4.63 8.73 10.59
C LYS A 118 3.21 8.23 10.84
N ALA A 119 2.52 7.84 9.77
CA ALA A 119 1.28 7.08 9.89
C ALA A 119 1.58 5.63 10.24
N TYR A 120 0.85 5.07 11.20
CA TYR A 120 0.83 3.66 11.49
C TYR A 120 -0.37 3.03 10.82
N THR A 121 -0.07 2.06 9.96
CA THR A 121 -1.08 1.33 9.22
C THR A 121 -1.13 -0.12 9.66
N LYS A 122 -2.31 -0.72 9.56
CA LYS A 122 -2.51 -2.17 9.56
C LYS A 122 -3.08 -2.60 8.24
N LEU A 123 -2.61 -3.72 7.76
CA LEU A 123 -3.28 -4.41 6.67
C LEU A 123 -4.75 -4.61 7.05
N LYS A 124 -5.65 -4.35 6.12
CA LYS A 124 -7.03 -4.73 6.30
C LYS A 124 -7.03 -6.25 6.48
N SER A 125 -7.16 -6.70 7.73
CA SER A 125 -7.42 -8.11 7.96
C SER A 125 -8.73 -8.42 7.26
N VAL A 126 -8.67 -9.16 6.16
CA VAL A 126 -9.86 -9.80 5.62
C VAL A 126 -10.46 -10.59 6.77
N SER A 127 -11.70 -10.31 7.10
CA SER A 127 -12.41 -11.08 8.13
C SER A 127 -12.22 -12.56 7.81
N SER A 128 -11.59 -13.30 8.70
CA SER A 128 -11.37 -14.73 8.50
C SER A 128 -12.69 -15.51 8.47
N ASP A 129 -13.80 -14.84 8.73
CA ASP A 129 -15.08 -15.46 8.94
C ASP A 129 -16.17 -14.79 8.10
N CYS A 130 -16.55 -15.47 7.01
CA CYS A 130 -17.67 -15.08 6.16
C CYS A 130 -18.97 -15.77 6.59
N ASN A 131 -19.02 -16.43 7.77
CA ASN A 131 -20.16 -17.21 8.24
C ASN A 131 -20.75 -18.12 7.13
N GLY A 132 -19.88 -18.70 6.28
CA GLY A 132 -20.27 -19.56 5.17
C GLY A 132 -20.78 -18.85 3.91
N THR A 133 -20.93 -17.52 3.93
CA THR A 133 -21.38 -16.76 2.75
C THR A 133 -20.20 -16.00 2.13
N HIS A 134 -19.69 -16.50 1.00
CA HIS A 134 -18.56 -15.90 0.30
C HIS A 134 -19.01 -15.04 -0.88
N THR A 135 -18.31 -13.92 -1.06
CA THR A 135 -18.54 -13.00 -2.19
C THR A 135 -17.42 -13.16 -3.20
N PHE A 136 -17.75 -13.60 -4.40
CA PHE A 136 -16.82 -13.82 -5.50
C PHE A 136 -16.94 -12.73 -6.56
N GLY A 137 -15.78 -12.26 -7.03
CA GLY A 137 -15.66 -11.47 -8.25
C GLY A 137 -15.55 -12.36 -9.49
N ASN A 138 -14.97 -11.85 -10.57
CA ASN A 138 -14.61 -12.66 -11.71
C ASN A 138 -13.55 -13.69 -11.33
N PRO A 139 -13.55 -14.88 -11.93
CA PRO A 139 -12.51 -15.87 -11.71
C PRO A 139 -11.16 -15.33 -12.20
N ILE A 140 -10.12 -15.65 -11.46
CA ILE A 140 -8.75 -15.45 -11.91
C ILE A 140 -8.46 -16.58 -12.89
N PRO A 141 -8.08 -16.28 -14.14
CA PRO A 141 -7.86 -17.30 -15.14
C PRO A 141 -6.67 -18.20 -14.78
N GLU A 142 -6.64 -19.37 -15.36
CA GLU A 142 -5.50 -20.28 -15.26
C GLU A 142 -4.24 -19.64 -15.85
N LEU A 143 -3.13 -19.82 -15.17
CA LEU A 143 -1.79 -19.63 -15.68
C LEU A 143 -1.20 -21.02 -15.95
N ALA A 144 -1.06 -21.38 -17.20
CA ALA A 144 -0.52 -22.69 -17.58
C ALA A 144 0.92 -22.87 -17.04
N ALA A 145 1.26 -24.09 -16.62
CA ALA A 145 2.63 -24.46 -16.33
C ALA A 145 3.46 -24.51 -17.63
N THR A 146 4.74 -24.29 -17.51
CA THR A 146 5.70 -24.38 -18.62
C THR A 146 6.80 -25.38 -18.27
N CYS A 147 7.72 -25.62 -19.21
CA CYS A 147 8.88 -26.49 -18.97
C CYS A 147 9.87 -25.91 -17.94
N SER A 148 9.73 -24.65 -17.54
CA SER A 148 10.65 -23.97 -16.62
C SER A 148 9.94 -23.35 -15.40
N SER A 149 8.64 -23.17 -15.44
CA SER A 149 7.88 -22.54 -14.34
C SER A 149 6.58 -23.26 -14.04
N ALA A 150 6.24 -23.30 -12.75
CA ALA A 150 4.95 -23.78 -12.29
C ALA A 150 3.83 -22.84 -12.71
N GLY A 151 2.67 -23.40 -13.02
CA GLY A 151 1.45 -22.67 -13.31
C GLY A 151 0.57 -22.50 -12.08
N LYS A 152 -0.64 -22.01 -12.32
CA LYS A 152 -1.67 -21.87 -11.30
C LYS A 152 -3.04 -22.12 -11.89
N ALA A 153 -3.82 -22.98 -11.26
CA ALA A 153 -5.19 -23.29 -11.67
C ALA A 153 -6.10 -22.05 -11.58
N ALA A 154 -7.11 -22.00 -12.44
CA ALA A 154 -8.14 -20.98 -12.36
C ALA A 154 -8.85 -21.04 -10.99
N HIS A 155 -9.11 -19.88 -10.39
CA HIS A 155 -9.63 -19.81 -9.04
C HIS A 155 -10.38 -18.51 -8.75
N TYR A 156 -11.08 -18.50 -7.62
CA TYR A 156 -11.68 -17.30 -7.05
C TYR A 156 -10.97 -16.90 -5.76
N ILE A 157 -11.01 -15.61 -5.46
CA ILE A 157 -10.67 -15.10 -4.14
C ILE A 157 -11.92 -14.42 -3.58
N CYS A 158 -12.31 -14.82 -2.36
CA CYS A 158 -13.40 -14.14 -1.68
C CYS A 158 -13.00 -12.71 -1.33
N SER A 159 -13.77 -11.73 -1.79
CA SER A 159 -13.49 -10.31 -1.54
C SER A 159 -13.67 -9.92 -0.07
N ALA A 160 -14.44 -10.69 0.69
CA ALA A 160 -14.72 -10.42 2.09
C ALA A 160 -13.70 -11.07 3.06
N CYS A 161 -13.25 -12.32 2.80
CA CYS A 161 -12.33 -13.02 3.71
C CYS A 161 -10.97 -13.38 3.11
N GLY A 162 -10.74 -13.15 1.82
CA GLY A 162 -9.46 -13.40 1.15
C GLY A 162 -9.10 -14.88 0.94
N LYS A 163 -9.98 -15.80 1.33
CA LYS A 163 -9.78 -17.22 1.10
C LYS A 163 -9.85 -17.56 -0.39
N TYR A 164 -9.14 -18.62 -0.78
CA TYR A 164 -9.09 -19.13 -2.14
C TYR A 164 -10.15 -20.21 -2.36
N PHE A 165 -10.72 -20.25 -3.55
CA PHE A 165 -11.73 -21.21 -3.96
C PHE A 165 -11.44 -21.71 -5.37
N ASP A 166 -11.62 -22.98 -5.62
CA ASP A 166 -11.52 -23.57 -6.95
C ASP A 166 -12.67 -23.06 -7.87
N VAL A 167 -12.66 -23.49 -9.12
CA VAL A 167 -13.69 -23.12 -10.10
C VAL A 167 -15.09 -23.61 -9.72
N ASN A 168 -15.18 -24.61 -8.83
CA ASN A 168 -16.43 -25.14 -8.28
C ASN A 168 -16.84 -24.44 -6.98
N LYS A 169 -16.13 -23.37 -6.59
CA LYS A 169 -16.34 -22.62 -5.36
C LYS A 169 -16.14 -23.44 -4.08
N ARG A 170 -15.28 -24.45 -4.10
CA ARG A 170 -14.81 -25.17 -2.92
C ARG A 170 -13.59 -24.46 -2.37
N GLU A 171 -13.56 -24.28 -1.05
CA GLU A 171 -12.40 -23.68 -0.37
C GLU A 171 -11.16 -24.54 -0.64
N THR A 172 -10.06 -23.88 -0.98
CA THR A 172 -8.77 -24.47 -1.31
C THR A 172 -7.63 -23.61 -0.78
N THR A 173 -6.40 -24.03 -0.94
CA THR A 173 -5.22 -23.28 -0.55
C THR A 173 -4.41 -22.83 -1.77
N LEU A 174 -3.59 -21.81 -1.59
CA LEU A 174 -2.69 -21.36 -2.66
C LEU A 174 -1.75 -22.48 -3.14
N ALA A 175 -1.35 -23.38 -2.23
CA ALA A 175 -0.47 -24.51 -2.54
C ALA A 175 -1.18 -25.55 -3.44
N GLU A 176 -2.46 -25.81 -3.20
CA GLU A 176 -3.27 -26.76 -3.98
C GLU A 176 -3.60 -26.23 -5.38
N LEU A 177 -3.54 -24.90 -5.56
CA LEU A 177 -3.75 -24.26 -6.86
C LEU A 177 -2.51 -24.27 -7.76
N VAL A 178 -1.35 -24.66 -7.23
CA VAL A 178 -0.12 -24.72 -8.03
C VAL A 178 -0.19 -25.87 -9.02
N LEU A 179 -0.03 -25.57 -10.29
CA LEU A 179 0.19 -26.56 -11.33
C LEU A 179 1.70 -26.84 -11.41
N PRO A 180 2.15 -28.10 -11.26
CA PRO A 180 3.55 -28.42 -11.30
C PRO A 180 4.16 -28.06 -12.67
N ILE A 181 5.48 -27.85 -12.71
CA ILE A 181 6.23 -27.66 -13.96
C ILE A 181 5.89 -28.82 -14.91
N ASP A 182 5.54 -28.51 -16.15
CA ASP A 182 5.31 -29.49 -17.20
C ASP A 182 6.55 -29.57 -18.11
N PRO A 183 7.38 -30.61 -17.95
CA PRO A 183 8.61 -30.72 -18.72
C PRO A 183 8.38 -30.90 -20.23
N THR A 184 7.15 -31.07 -20.67
CA THR A 184 6.78 -31.22 -22.09
C THR A 184 6.23 -29.92 -22.69
N ALA A 185 5.86 -28.95 -21.87
CA ALA A 185 5.28 -27.67 -22.29
C ALA A 185 6.35 -26.70 -22.78
N HIS A 186 6.96 -27.03 -23.92
CA HIS A 186 7.93 -26.18 -24.60
C HIS A 186 7.25 -25.30 -25.64
N ASP A 187 7.71 -24.05 -25.75
CA ASP A 187 7.50 -23.18 -26.93
C ASP A 187 8.78 -23.18 -27.78
N PHE A 188 8.79 -24.05 -28.78
CA PHE A 188 9.98 -24.15 -29.66
C PHE A 188 9.97 -23.09 -30.76
N GLY A 189 11.14 -22.52 -31.00
CA GLY A 189 11.43 -21.69 -32.18
C GLY A 189 11.49 -22.48 -33.46
N GLU A 190 11.83 -21.78 -34.54
CA GLU A 190 12.07 -22.38 -35.85
C GLU A 190 13.26 -23.34 -35.81
N TRP A 191 13.24 -24.32 -36.76
CA TRP A 191 14.36 -25.22 -36.96
C TRP A 191 15.54 -24.48 -37.60
N VAL A 192 16.72 -24.63 -37.04
CA VAL A 192 17.97 -24.07 -37.55
C VAL A 192 18.87 -25.21 -38.01
N SER A 193 19.37 -25.14 -39.25
CA SER A 193 20.31 -26.15 -39.79
C SER A 193 21.68 -25.99 -39.11
N ASN A 194 22.25 -27.09 -38.69
CA ASN A 194 23.62 -27.14 -38.11
C ASN A 194 24.72 -27.25 -39.18
N GLY A 195 24.35 -27.40 -40.47
CA GLY A 195 25.30 -27.54 -41.59
C GLY A 195 25.89 -28.93 -41.78
N ASP A 196 25.56 -29.87 -40.91
CA ASP A 196 26.01 -31.29 -40.94
C ASP A 196 24.87 -32.28 -41.29
N GLY A 197 23.76 -31.76 -41.79
CA GLY A 197 22.57 -32.54 -42.07
C GLY A 197 21.61 -32.68 -40.90
N THR A 198 21.97 -32.15 -39.74
CA THR A 198 21.10 -32.09 -38.57
C THR A 198 20.47 -30.69 -38.39
N HIS A 199 19.43 -30.62 -37.57
CA HIS A 199 18.74 -29.37 -37.27
C HIS A 199 18.48 -29.31 -35.78
N THR A 200 18.54 -28.09 -35.22
CA THR A 200 18.18 -27.80 -33.85
C THR A 200 17.05 -26.75 -33.75
N ARG A 201 16.29 -26.78 -32.67
CA ARG A 201 15.37 -25.70 -32.28
C ARG A 201 15.50 -25.44 -30.79
N VAL A 202 15.37 -24.20 -30.44
CA VAL A 202 15.50 -23.75 -29.03
C VAL A 202 14.11 -23.44 -28.47
N CYS A 203 13.89 -23.85 -27.25
CA CYS A 203 12.70 -23.42 -26.51
C CYS A 203 12.79 -21.92 -26.20
N ARG A 204 11.73 -21.16 -26.53
CA ARG A 204 11.65 -19.71 -26.33
C ARG A 204 11.30 -19.34 -24.88
N ILE A 205 10.89 -20.31 -24.05
CA ILE A 205 10.64 -20.09 -22.63
C ILE A 205 11.99 -19.89 -21.96
N ILE A 206 12.33 -18.60 -21.74
CA ILE A 206 13.59 -18.21 -21.12
C ILE A 206 13.46 -18.40 -19.61
N THR A 207 14.34 -19.19 -19.03
CA THR A 207 14.61 -19.16 -17.58
C THR A 207 15.52 -17.96 -17.33
N ASN A 208 14.98 -16.91 -16.68
CA ASN A 208 15.82 -15.87 -16.09
C ASN A 208 16.39 -16.34 -14.76
#